data_491baf4a39ba28730bb26e0cd5d4fe46
#
_entry.id   491baf4a39ba28730bb26e0cd5d4fe46
#
_cell.length_a   1.000
_cell.length_b   1.000
_cell.length_c   1.000
_cell.angle_alpha   90.00
_cell.angle_beta   90.00
_cell.angle_gamma   90.00
#
_symmetry.space_group_name_H-M   'P 1'
#
loop_
_entity.id
_entity.type
_entity.pdbx_description
1 polymer ?
#
loop_
_entity_poly.entity_id
_entity_poly.type
_entity_poly.pdbx_seq_one_letter_code
_entity_poly.pdbx_strand_id
1 'polypeptide(L)'
;PTSALDVTVQKRILDLLDILRRESGTAVLFVTHDLALAAERADRIMVFRQGEIQEQGATETIVQRPQHPYTRQLLHDLQDAPLRLTAARHRPLATPAIRVEGISKRFSLGKQALQALDSVSFEVRRGSTHALVGESGSGKTTLARILLGFERADAGQVIIDGIDAGHLSREAQRQLRRKIQFVYQNPFASLDPRQTLFAIIEEPLKNFERLSAATRRQRVESVAARVALAPELLSRTPRELSGGQRQRVAIARALILEPAILVLDEATSALDVTVQAQILALLQQLQQQLGLSYLFITHDLATVRRIADSVTVLRAGQVVEHGDVNRLFAAPQQAYTRELIAAIPQVSPRLAQAHTENA
;
A
#
# COMPACT_ATOMS: atom_id res chain seq x y z
N PRO A 1 -1.75 -14.20 -13.96
CA PRO A 1 -3.20 -14.01 -14.17
C PRO A 1 -3.93 -13.47 -12.94
N THR A 2 -3.31 -13.49 -11.74
CA THR A 2 -3.96 -13.19 -10.46
C THR A 2 -3.43 -11.92 -9.75
N SER A 3 -2.46 -11.22 -10.31
CA SER A 3 -1.79 -10.06 -9.67
C SER A 3 -2.68 -8.82 -9.46
N ALA A 4 -3.86 -8.75 -10.10
CA ALA A 4 -4.82 -7.66 -9.94
C ALA A 4 -6.05 -8.06 -9.08
N LEU A 5 -6.03 -9.25 -8.49
CA LEU A 5 -7.12 -9.79 -7.68
C LEU A 5 -6.80 -9.61 -6.19
N ASP A 6 -7.84 -9.46 -5.39
CA ASP A 6 -7.68 -9.51 -3.95
C ASP A 6 -7.26 -10.93 -3.48
N VAL A 7 -6.66 -11.02 -2.30
CA VAL A 7 -6.00 -12.22 -1.79
C VAL A 7 -6.94 -13.41 -1.67
N THR A 8 -8.21 -13.19 -1.34
CA THR A 8 -9.21 -14.26 -1.20
C THR A 8 -9.65 -14.83 -2.53
N VAL A 9 -9.88 -13.97 -3.53
CA VAL A 9 -10.20 -14.41 -4.91
C VAL A 9 -9.00 -15.07 -5.55
N GLN A 10 -7.81 -14.52 -5.36
CA GLN A 10 -6.55 -15.11 -5.84
C GLN A 10 -6.39 -16.54 -5.31
N LYS A 11 -6.56 -16.75 -4.01
CA LYS A 11 -6.47 -18.08 -3.39
C LYS A 11 -7.47 -19.07 -4.02
N ARG A 12 -8.74 -18.67 -4.14
CA ARG A 12 -9.80 -19.53 -4.74
C ARG A 12 -9.46 -19.95 -6.18
N ILE A 13 -8.96 -19.01 -7.00
CA ILE A 13 -8.57 -19.32 -8.38
C ILE A 13 -7.38 -20.27 -8.42
N LEU A 14 -6.39 -20.06 -7.56
CA LEU A 14 -5.22 -20.94 -7.48
C LEU A 14 -5.58 -22.33 -6.97
N ASP A 15 -6.49 -22.44 -6.00
CA ASP A 15 -7.00 -23.72 -5.52
C ASP A 15 -7.75 -24.48 -6.63
N LEU A 16 -8.56 -23.75 -7.43
CA LEU A 16 -9.23 -24.32 -8.60
C LEU A 16 -8.22 -24.82 -9.66
N LEU A 17 -7.18 -24.02 -9.94
CA LEU A 17 -6.11 -24.40 -10.87
C LEU A 17 -5.36 -25.65 -10.40
N ASP A 18 -5.12 -25.79 -9.10
CA ASP A 18 -4.49 -26.99 -8.51
C ASP A 18 -5.36 -28.22 -8.67
N ILE A 19 -6.69 -28.11 -8.50
CA ILE A 19 -7.64 -29.22 -8.75
C ILE A 19 -7.59 -29.62 -10.21
N LEU A 20 -7.75 -28.67 -11.14
CA LEU A 20 -7.73 -28.94 -12.58
C LEU A 20 -6.40 -29.55 -13.05
N ARG A 21 -5.27 -29.09 -12.51
CA ARG A 21 -3.94 -29.65 -12.78
C ARG A 21 -3.85 -31.13 -12.39
N ARG A 22 -4.37 -31.48 -11.21
CA ARG A 22 -4.36 -32.88 -10.73
C ARG A 22 -5.28 -33.78 -11.56
N GLU A 23 -6.47 -33.30 -11.92
CA GLU A 23 -7.44 -34.06 -12.70
C GLU A 23 -6.97 -34.28 -14.15
N SER A 24 -6.36 -33.29 -14.79
CA SER A 24 -5.92 -33.34 -16.18
C SER A 24 -4.49 -33.84 -16.37
N GLY A 25 -3.70 -33.98 -15.31
CA GLY A 25 -2.26 -34.31 -15.41
C GLY A 25 -1.43 -33.25 -16.11
N THR A 26 -1.93 -32.02 -16.21
CA THR A 26 -1.28 -30.92 -16.96
C THR A 26 -0.16 -30.30 -16.15
N ALA A 27 0.99 -30.01 -16.79
CA ALA A 27 2.05 -29.21 -16.22
C ALA A 27 1.68 -27.71 -16.27
N VAL A 28 1.94 -26.97 -15.19
CA VAL A 28 1.67 -25.54 -15.11
C VAL A 28 2.98 -24.77 -14.94
N LEU A 29 3.25 -23.86 -15.87
CA LEU A 29 4.28 -22.83 -15.70
C LEU A 29 3.66 -21.59 -15.07
N PHE A 30 4.00 -21.33 -13.81
CA PHE A 30 3.47 -20.22 -13.03
C PHE A 30 4.49 -19.09 -12.95
N VAL A 31 4.18 -17.93 -13.55
CA VAL A 31 5.05 -16.74 -13.53
C VAL A 31 4.47 -15.75 -12.52
N THR A 32 5.25 -15.41 -11.52
CA THR A 32 4.88 -14.46 -10.46
C THR A 32 6.10 -13.70 -9.95
N HIS A 33 5.86 -12.53 -9.38
CA HIS A 33 6.86 -11.80 -8.60
C HIS A 33 6.72 -12.07 -7.09
N ASP A 34 5.70 -12.82 -6.68
CA ASP A 34 5.47 -13.22 -5.29
C ASP A 34 6.11 -14.58 -5.01
N LEU A 35 7.28 -14.54 -4.36
CA LEU A 35 8.04 -15.73 -4.02
C LEU A 35 7.34 -16.56 -2.92
N ALA A 36 6.56 -15.94 -2.02
CA ALA A 36 5.78 -16.67 -1.01
C ALA A 36 4.70 -17.53 -1.69
N LEU A 37 4.03 -16.95 -2.67
CA LEU A 37 3.04 -17.67 -3.48
C LEU A 37 3.68 -18.78 -4.32
N ALA A 38 4.85 -18.52 -4.91
CA ALA A 38 5.61 -19.55 -5.63
C ALA A 38 6.02 -20.71 -4.68
N ALA A 39 6.49 -20.39 -3.47
CA ALA A 39 6.88 -21.37 -2.46
C ALA A 39 5.69 -22.23 -1.98
N GLU A 40 4.50 -21.66 -1.91
CA GLU A 40 3.28 -22.38 -1.51
C GLU A 40 2.77 -23.34 -2.61
N ARG A 41 2.92 -22.98 -3.89
CA ARG A 41 2.21 -23.63 -5.00
C ARG A 41 3.09 -24.43 -5.97
N ALA A 42 4.36 -24.08 -6.11
CA ALA A 42 5.23 -24.71 -7.10
C ALA A 42 6.03 -25.89 -6.52
N ASP A 43 6.25 -26.92 -7.33
CA ASP A 43 7.14 -28.04 -6.99
C ASP A 43 8.61 -27.65 -7.21
N ARG A 44 8.88 -26.77 -8.19
CA ARG A 44 10.21 -26.26 -8.54
C ARG A 44 10.13 -24.74 -8.78
N ILE A 45 11.19 -24.04 -8.41
CA ILE A 45 11.30 -22.58 -8.59
C ILE A 45 12.51 -22.28 -9.50
N MET A 46 12.33 -21.34 -10.42
CA MET A 46 13.38 -20.65 -11.15
C MET A 46 13.36 -19.17 -10.80
N VAL A 47 14.44 -18.66 -10.26
CA VAL A 47 14.60 -17.24 -9.90
C VAL A 47 15.26 -16.50 -11.07
N PHE A 48 14.53 -15.53 -11.64
CA PHE A 48 14.97 -14.72 -12.75
C PHE A 48 15.37 -13.31 -12.32
N ARG A 49 16.43 -12.77 -12.92
CA ARG A 49 16.82 -11.37 -12.80
C ARG A 49 17.45 -10.90 -14.10
N GLN A 50 16.97 -9.80 -14.66
CA GLN A 50 17.52 -9.18 -15.89
C GLN A 50 17.62 -10.13 -17.10
N GLY A 51 16.67 -11.05 -17.22
CA GLY A 51 16.63 -12.03 -18.31
C GLY A 51 17.46 -13.29 -18.07
N GLU A 52 18.16 -13.41 -16.94
CA GLU A 52 19.01 -14.54 -16.60
C GLU A 52 18.46 -15.34 -15.42
N ILE A 53 18.65 -16.67 -15.45
CA ILE A 53 18.34 -17.55 -14.32
C ILE A 53 19.45 -17.42 -13.29
N GLN A 54 19.13 -16.89 -12.13
CA GLN A 54 20.06 -16.73 -11.02
C GLN A 54 20.17 -18.01 -10.19
N GLU A 55 19.06 -18.71 -10.01
CA GLU A 55 19.00 -19.96 -9.26
C GLU A 55 17.78 -20.79 -9.69
N GLN A 56 17.88 -22.13 -9.65
CA GLN A 56 16.77 -23.02 -9.92
C GLN A 56 16.89 -24.33 -9.13
N GLY A 57 15.76 -24.88 -8.72
CA GLY A 57 15.76 -26.13 -7.96
C GLY A 57 14.38 -26.52 -7.45
N ALA A 58 14.35 -27.59 -6.64
CA ALA A 58 13.15 -27.91 -5.87
C ALA A 58 12.82 -26.76 -4.94
N THR A 59 11.52 -26.47 -4.76
CA THR A 59 11.04 -25.37 -3.94
C THR A 59 11.63 -25.39 -2.53
N GLU A 60 11.67 -26.57 -1.91
CA GLU A 60 12.26 -26.76 -0.60
C GLU A 60 13.72 -26.30 -0.53
N THR A 61 14.54 -26.69 -1.52
CA THR A 61 15.96 -26.35 -1.58
C THR A 61 16.16 -24.84 -1.74
N ILE A 62 15.39 -24.21 -2.64
CA ILE A 62 15.49 -22.78 -2.90
C ILE A 62 15.07 -21.96 -1.67
N VAL A 63 14.02 -22.40 -0.95
CA VAL A 63 13.52 -21.68 0.23
C VAL A 63 14.40 -21.87 1.46
N GLN A 64 14.87 -23.10 1.72
CA GLN A 64 15.63 -23.40 2.94
C GLN A 64 17.13 -23.16 2.82
N ARG A 65 17.70 -23.36 1.63
CA ARG A 65 19.15 -23.31 1.39
C ARG A 65 19.51 -22.55 0.12
N PRO A 66 19.08 -21.28 -0.01
CA PRO A 66 19.36 -20.46 -1.18
C PRO A 66 20.88 -20.28 -1.33
N GLN A 67 21.40 -20.55 -2.52
CA GLN A 67 22.84 -20.43 -2.82
C GLN A 67 23.15 -19.05 -3.39
N HIS A 68 22.27 -18.51 -4.25
CA HIS A 68 22.51 -17.24 -4.90
C HIS A 68 22.19 -16.04 -3.99
N PRO A 69 23.06 -15.00 -3.94
CA PRO A 69 22.83 -13.82 -3.09
C PRO A 69 21.50 -13.12 -3.35
N TYR A 70 21.06 -13.05 -4.60
CA TYR A 70 19.78 -12.44 -4.97
C TYR A 70 18.58 -13.22 -4.42
N THR A 71 18.61 -14.56 -4.46
CA THR A 71 17.58 -15.43 -3.87
C THR A 71 17.51 -15.23 -2.35
N ARG A 72 18.67 -15.16 -1.70
CA ARG A 72 18.75 -14.86 -0.26
C ARG A 72 18.12 -13.52 0.09
N GLN A 73 18.40 -12.48 -0.73
CA GLN A 73 17.82 -11.16 -0.54
C GLN A 73 16.30 -11.19 -0.69
N LEU A 74 15.76 -11.86 -1.75
CA LEU A 74 14.32 -11.99 -1.96
C LEU A 74 13.63 -12.69 -0.77
N LEU A 75 14.21 -13.75 -0.26
CA LEU A 75 13.67 -14.49 0.90
C LEU A 75 13.76 -13.67 2.19
N HIS A 76 14.86 -12.94 2.40
CA HIS A 76 15.03 -12.02 3.51
C HIS A 76 13.98 -10.92 3.48
N ASP A 77 13.75 -10.29 2.31
CA ASP A 77 12.75 -9.24 2.13
C ASP A 77 11.30 -9.72 2.41
N LEU A 78 11.05 -11.04 2.25
CA LEU A 78 9.77 -11.67 2.61
C LEU A 78 9.64 -11.99 4.10
N GLN A 79 10.74 -12.44 4.73
CA GLN A 79 10.75 -12.93 6.13
C GLN A 79 10.97 -11.80 7.14
N ASP A 80 11.38 -10.61 6.66
CA ASP A 80 11.71 -9.53 7.57
C ASP A 80 10.56 -9.23 8.53
N ALA A 81 10.92 -9.37 9.79
CA ALA A 81 10.17 -8.93 10.95
C ALA A 81 9.65 -7.48 10.74
N PRO A 82 8.59 -7.09 11.45
CA PRO A 82 8.00 -5.78 11.26
C PRO A 82 9.11 -4.72 11.19
N LEU A 83 9.14 -3.94 10.12
CA LEU A 83 9.98 -2.74 9.97
C LEU A 83 9.73 -1.72 11.11
N ARG A 84 8.99 -2.15 12.13
CA ARG A 84 8.69 -1.38 13.33
C ARG A 84 9.98 -1.14 14.12
N LEU A 85 10.66 -0.11 13.71
CA LEU A 85 11.44 0.64 14.67
C LEU A 85 10.42 1.06 15.74
N THR A 86 10.62 0.57 16.98
CA THR A 86 9.85 0.99 18.15
C THR A 86 9.56 2.46 17.99
N ALA A 87 8.29 2.77 17.67
CA ALA A 87 7.86 4.14 17.53
C ALA A 87 8.43 4.88 18.72
N ALA A 88 9.33 5.83 18.47
CA ALA A 88 9.68 6.79 19.48
C ALA A 88 8.34 7.20 20.05
N ARG A 89 8.09 6.89 21.32
CA ARG A 89 6.81 7.14 21.99
C ARG A 89 6.49 8.61 21.86
N HIS A 90 5.96 8.98 20.69
CA HIS A 90 5.41 10.29 20.51
C HIS A 90 4.27 10.34 21.52
N ARG A 91 4.45 11.15 22.51
CA ARG A 91 3.39 11.51 23.49
C ARG A 91 2.14 11.73 22.65
N PRO A 92 1.06 10.97 22.86
CA PRO A 92 -0.13 11.11 22.02
C PRO A 92 -0.58 12.56 22.10
N LEU A 93 -0.40 13.31 21.03
CA LEU A 93 -1.07 14.58 20.87
C LEU A 93 -2.57 14.29 20.99
N ALA A 94 -3.28 15.03 21.82
CA ALA A 94 -4.65 14.76 22.21
C ALA A 94 -5.63 14.70 21.02
N THR A 95 -5.25 15.22 19.84
CA THR A 95 -6.11 15.26 18.64
C THR A 95 -5.55 14.35 17.54
N PRO A 96 -6.37 13.47 16.95
CA PRO A 96 -5.96 12.64 15.81
C PRO A 96 -5.62 13.49 14.58
N ALA A 97 -4.84 12.93 13.66
CA ALA A 97 -4.57 13.55 12.36
C ALA A 97 -5.81 13.49 11.45
N ILE A 98 -6.51 12.36 11.47
CA ILE A 98 -7.81 12.17 10.79
C ILE A 98 -8.76 11.53 11.78
N ARG A 99 -10.01 12.03 11.82
CA ARG A 99 -11.13 11.40 12.50
C ARG A 99 -12.30 11.28 11.52
N VAL A 100 -12.81 10.08 11.39
CA VAL A 100 -13.97 9.74 10.56
C VAL A 100 -15.06 9.24 11.47
N GLU A 101 -16.24 9.86 11.42
CA GLU A 101 -17.37 9.56 12.30
C GLU A 101 -18.63 9.30 11.48
N GLY A 102 -19.12 8.07 11.47
CA GLY A 102 -20.40 7.66 10.90
C GLY A 102 -20.56 7.94 9.40
N ILE A 103 -19.47 7.91 8.62
CA ILE A 103 -19.52 8.24 7.20
C ILE A 103 -20.34 7.21 6.43
N SER A 104 -21.37 7.73 5.73
CA SER A 104 -22.21 6.95 4.83
C SER A 104 -22.22 7.58 3.44
N LYS A 105 -22.29 6.71 2.41
CA LYS A 105 -22.33 7.12 0.99
C LYS A 105 -23.12 6.15 0.16
N ARG A 106 -24.07 6.68 -0.63
CA ARG A 106 -24.83 5.96 -1.65
C ARG A 106 -24.56 6.52 -3.03
N PHE A 107 -24.48 5.65 -4.01
CA PHE A 107 -24.45 6.02 -5.42
C PHE A 107 -25.72 5.52 -6.10
N SER A 108 -26.33 6.37 -6.93
CA SER A 108 -27.47 6.00 -7.76
C SER A 108 -26.96 5.43 -9.09
N LEU A 109 -27.24 4.16 -9.35
CA LEU A 109 -26.93 3.46 -10.60
C LEU A 109 -28.23 3.20 -11.36
N GLY A 110 -28.75 4.20 -12.03
CA GLY A 110 -30.06 4.15 -12.66
C GLY A 110 -31.19 3.96 -11.63
N LYS A 111 -31.88 2.80 -11.68
CA LYS A 111 -32.96 2.46 -10.70
C LYS A 111 -32.45 1.79 -9.42
N GLN A 112 -31.17 1.43 -9.34
CA GLN A 112 -30.58 0.77 -8.19
C GLN A 112 -29.73 1.77 -7.39
N ALA A 113 -29.72 1.63 -6.06
CA ALA A 113 -28.84 2.37 -5.16
C ALA A 113 -27.74 1.42 -4.64
N LEU A 114 -26.49 1.81 -4.78
CA LEU A 114 -25.34 1.11 -4.21
C LEU A 114 -24.93 1.82 -2.92
N GLN A 115 -25.02 1.13 -1.78
CA GLN A 115 -24.44 1.60 -0.51
C GLN A 115 -22.94 1.33 -0.55
N ALA A 116 -22.14 2.37 -0.80
CA ALA A 116 -20.68 2.26 -0.88
C ALA A 116 -20.01 2.33 0.49
N LEU A 117 -20.59 3.12 1.42
CA LEU A 117 -20.16 3.23 2.82
C LEU A 117 -21.39 3.31 3.72
N ASP A 118 -21.33 2.64 4.86
CA ASP A 118 -22.42 2.58 5.84
C ASP A 118 -21.86 2.75 7.25
N SER A 119 -22.03 3.96 7.79
CA SER A 119 -21.64 4.36 9.15
C SER A 119 -20.18 4.05 9.53
N VAL A 120 -19.24 4.30 8.61
CA VAL A 120 -17.81 4.04 8.81
C VAL A 120 -17.21 5.04 9.79
N SER A 121 -16.52 4.51 10.82
CA SER A 121 -15.83 5.32 11.83
C SER A 121 -14.44 4.76 12.14
N PHE A 122 -13.43 5.62 12.20
CA PHE A 122 -12.07 5.29 12.65
C PHE A 122 -11.25 6.56 12.87
N GLU A 123 -10.05 6.40 13.46
CA GLU A 123 -9.10 7.50 13.68
C GLU A 123 -7.71 7.14 13.19
N VAL A 124 -6.99 8.14 12.67
CA VAL A 124 -5.56 8.08 12.37
C VAL A 124 -4.82 8.93 13.38
N ARG A 125 -3.99 8.32 14.21
CA ARG A 125 -3.19 9.04 15.20
C ARG A 125 -2.07 9.82 14.52
N ARG A 126 -1.68 10.96 15.10
CA ARG A 126 -0.55 11.74 14.58
C ARG A 126 0.75 10.95 14.66
N GLY A 127 1.55 11.06 13.57
CA GLY A 127 2.84 10.37 13.47
C GLY A 127 2.74 8.85 13.39
N SER A 128 1.54 8.29 13.17
CA SER A 128 1.33 6.85 13.04
C SER A 128 0.82 6.47 11.65
N THR A 129 0.90 5.18 11.36
CA THR A 129 0.33 4.57 10.16
C THR A 129 -0.95 3.82 10.53
N HIS A 130 -2.08 4.25 9.97
CA HIS A 130 -3.35 3.52 10.05
C HIS A 130 -3.62 2.83 8.72
N ALA A 131 -3.81 1.51 8.74
CA ALA A 131 -4.16 0.75 7.55
C ALA A 131 -5.68 0.67 7.37
N LEU A 132 -6.15 0.84 6.14
CA LEU A 132 -7.51 0.58 5.72
C LEU A 132 -7.51 -0.60 4.75
N VAL A 133 -8.03 -1.74 5.16
CA VAL A 133 -7.97 -3.00 4.41
C VAL A 133 -9.34 -3.55 4.08
N GLY A 134 -9.40 -4.40 3.06
CA GLY A 134 -10.63 -5.08 2.61
C GLY A 134 -10.53 -5.45 1.14
N GLU A 135 -11.45 -6.29 0.67
CA GLU A 135 -11.53 -6.73 -0.73
C GLU A 135 -11.83 -5.57 -1.68
N SER A 136 -11.65 -5.82 -2.98
CA SER A 136 -12.06 -4.88 -4.02
C SER A 136 -13.56 -4.58 -3.89
N GLY A 137 -13.94 -3.31 -4.03
CA GLY A 137 -15.34 -2.90 -3.84
C GLY A 137 -15.79 -2.73 -2.39
N SER A 138 -14.93 -2.92 -1.37
CA SER A 138 -15.31 -2.74 0.04
C SER A 138 -15.53 -1.28 0.48
N GLY A 139 -15.26 -0.28 -0.39
CA GLY A 139 -15.50 1.13 -0.11
C GLY A 139 -14.23 1.97 0.16
N LYS A 140 -13.04 1.38 0.19
CA LYS A 140 -11.76 2.06 0.51
C LYS A 140 -11.50 3.29 -0.35
N THR A 141 -11.58 3.15 -1.66
CA THR A 141 -11.36 4.26 -2.62
C THR A 141 -12.43 5.34 -2.49
N THR A 142 -13.70 4.97 -2.23
CA THR A 142 -14.78 5.93 -1.96
C THR A 142 -14.47 6.77 -0.72
N LEU A 143 -14.01 6.12 0.35
CA LEU A 143 -13.62 6.79 1.58
C LEU A 143 -12.41 7.73 1.35
N ALA A 144 -11.37 7.27 0.62
CA ALA A 144 -10.24 8.12 0.25
C ALA A 144 -10.69 9.37 -0.52
N ARG A 145 -11.61 9.22 -1.48
CA ARG A 145 -12.16 10.35 -2.25
C ARG A 145 -12.93 11.34 -1.39
N ILE A 146 -13.65 10.86 -0.38
CA ILE A 146 -14.34 11.73 0.60
C ILE A 146 -13.33 12.49 1.45
N LEU A 147 -12.30 11.84 1.98
CA LEU A 147 -11.23 12.47 2.76
C LEU A 147 -10.51 13.58 1.98
N LEU A 148 -10.30 13.39 0.69
CA LEU A 148 -9.63 14.36 -0.19
C LEU A 148 -10.59 15.45 -0.73
N GLY A 149 -11.88 15.36 -0.42
CA GLY A 149 -12.90 16.28 -0.90
C GLY A 149 -13.18 16.17 -2.40
N PHE A 150 -12.93 15.00 -3.01
CA PHE A 150 -13.35 14.67 -4.38
C PHE A 150 -14.78 14.12 -4.43
N GLU A 151 -15.29 13.61 -3.30
CA GLU A 151 -16.63 13.11 -3.13
C GLU A 151 -17.22 13.65 -1.82
N ARG A 152 -18.54 13.83 -1.75
CA ARG A 152 -19.23 14.23 -0.52
C ARG A 152 -19.85 13.01 0.14
N ALA A 153 -19.71 12.92 1.47
CA ALA A 153 -20.48 11.98 2.25
C ALA A 153 -21.97 12.40 2.28
N ASP A 154 -22.86 11.43 2.38
CA ASP A 154 -24.29 11.68 2.52
C ASP A 154 -24.68 11.87 3.99
N ALA A 155 -23.89 11.26 4.91
CA ALA A 155 -24.00 11.43 6.36
C ALA A 155 -22.64 11.23 7.03
N GLY A 156 -22.53 11.70 8.28
CA GLY A 156 -21.32 11.62 9.10
C GLY A 156 -20.42 12.84 8.96
N GLN A 157 -19.24 12.77 9.60
CA GLN A 157 -18.29 13.87 9.67
C GLN A 157 -16.86 13.41 9.44
N VAL A 158 -16.07 14.24 8.79
CA VAL A 158 -14.62 14.06 8.61
C VAL A 158 -13.88 15.24 9.20
N ILE A 159 -13.00 14.98 10.15
CA ILE A 159 -12.12 15.99 10.75
C ILE A 159 -10.68 15.67 10.36
N ILE A 160 -9.99 16.61 9.71
CA ILE A 160 -8.61 16.50 9.27
C ILE A 160 -7.79 17.62 9.91
N ASP A 161 -6.78 17.25 10.68
CA ASP A 161 -5.93 18.20 11.40
C ASP A 161 -6.73 19.19 12.26
N GLY A 162 -7.83 18.71 12.89
CA GLY A 162 -8.75 19.51 13.69
C GLY A 162 -9.75 20.35 12.89
N ILE A 163 -9.77 20.27 11.56
CA ILE A 163 -10.63 21.01 10.66
C ILE A 163 -11.74 20.09 10.15
N ASP A 164 -13.01 20.47 10.33
CA ASP A 164 -14.15 19.78 9.71
C ASP A 164 -14.11 19.98 8.18
N ALA A 165 -13.99 18.88 7.45
CA ALA A 165 -13.90 18.89 5.99
C ALA A 165 -15.26 19.00 5.27
N GLY A 166 -16.38 18.88 5.98
CA GLY A 166 -17.71 18.76 5.39
C GLY A 166 -18.26 20.02 4.72
N HIS A 167 -17.99 21.19 5.29
CA HIS A 167 -18.58 22.48 4.88
C HIS A 167 -17.54 23.60 4.71
N LEU A 168 -16.49 23.33 3.94
CA LEU A 168 -15.42 24.29 3.72
C LEU A 168 -15.72 25.19 2.50
N SER A 169 -15.34 26.47 2.61
CA SER A 169 -15.20 27.34 1.45
C SER A 169 -14.12 26.78 0.48
N ARG A 170 -14.16 27.21 -0.80
CA ARG A 170 -13.15 26.79 -1.79
C ARG A 170 -11.72 27.06 -1.31
N GLU A 171 -11.49 28.20 -0.68
CA GLU A 171 -10.14 28.55 -0.18
C GLU A 171 -9.75 27.69 1.02
N ALA A 172 -10.65 27.46 1.97
CA ALA A 172 -10.39 26.60 3.13
C ALA A 172 -10.16 25.14 2.68
N GLN A 173 -10.89 24.64 1.68
CA GLN A 173 -10.67 23.33 1.09
C GLN A 173 -9.30 23.25 0.39
N ARG A 174 -8.89 24.32 -0.32
CA ARG A 174 -7.55 24.40 -0.91
C ARG A 174 -6.46 24.33 0.14
N GLN A 175 -6.60 25.06 1.25
CA GLN A 175 -5.64 25.02 2.37
C GLN A 175 -5.63 23.65 3.06
N LEU A 176 -6.78 23.01 3.20
CA LEU A 176 -6.84 21.63 3.74
C LEU A 176 -6.11 20.64 2.83
N ARG A 177 -6.27 20.75 1.51
CA ARG A 177 -5.57 19.90 0.53
C ARG A 177 -4.05 20.05 0.58
N ARG A 178 -3.51 21.18 1.06
CA ARG A 178 -2.09 21.34 1.31
C ARG A 178 -1.61 20.45 2.46
N LYS A 179 -2.46 20.24 3.50
CA LYS A 179 -2.12 19.46 4.69
C LYS A 179 -2.25 17.96 4.48
N ILE A 180 -3.13 17.52 3.57
CA ILE A 180 -3.36 16.12 3.22
C ILE A 180 -3.09 15.91 1.74
N GLN A 181 -2.13 15.03 1.44
CA GLN A 181 -1.73 14.72 0.07
C GLN A 181 -1.96 13.26 -0.24
N PHE A 182 -2.09 12.95 -1.54
CA PHE A 182 -2.48 11.63 -2.03
C PHE A 182 -1.41 11.04 -2.94
N VAL A 183 -1.06 9.78 -2.69
CA VAL A 183 -0.23 8.97 -3.58
C VAL A 183 -1.11 7.90 -4.19
N TYR A 184 -1.27 7.97 -5.51
CA TYR A 184 -2.17 7.09 -6.28
C TYR A 184 -1.63 5.67 -6.42
N GLN A 185 -2.56 4.71 -6.55
CA GLN A 185 -2.29 3.30 -6.80
C GLN A 185 -1.38 3.05 -8.00
N ASN A 186 -1.62 3.75 -9.10
CA ASN A 186 -0.87 3.60 -10.33
C ASN A 186 -0.07 4.88 -10.64
N PRO A 187 1.25 4.90 -10.34
CA PRO A 187 2.08 6.06 -10.63
C PRO A 187 2.15 6.38 -12.14
N PHE A 188 2.00 5.39 -13.02
CA PHE A 188 1.93 5.61 -14.47
C PHE A 188 0.76 6.50 -14.89
N ALA A 189 -0.42 6.25 -14.32
CA ALA A 189 -1.62 7.02 -14.64
C ALA A 189 -1.63 8.40 -13.98
N SER A 190 -0.85 8.59 -12.92
CA SER A 190 -0.83 9.82 -12.13
C SER A 190 0.26 10.83 -12.54
N LEU A 191 1.24 10.40 -13.34
CA LEU A 191 2.35 11.24 -13.82
C LEU A 191 2.16 11.52 -15.31
N ASP A 192 2.16 12.79 -15.73
CA ASP A 192 2.10 13.13 -17.16
C ASP A 192 3.36 12.63 -17.89
N PRO A 193 3.24 11.66 -18.81
CA PRO A 193 4.40 11.04 -19.46
C PRO A 193 5.18 11.98 -20.39
N ARG A 194 4.68 13.20 -20.63
CA ARG A 194 5.30 14.21 -21.50
C ARG A 194 6.11 15.25 -20.71
N GLN A 195 5.91 15.32 -19.42
CA GLN A 195 6.62 16.27 -18.55
C GLN A 195 7.90 15.66 -17.97
N THR A 196 8.88 16.53 -17.68
CA THR A 196 10.07 16.12 -16.93
C THR A 196 9.70 15.86 -15.48
N LEU A 197 10.49 15.02 -14.79
CA LEU A 197 10.27 14.75 -13.37
C LEU A 197 10.36 16.00 -12.53
N PHE A 198 11.26 16.93 -12.90
CA PHE A 198 11.35 18.26 -12.27
C PHE A 198 9.99 18.98 -12.36
N ALA A 199 9.40 19.08 -13.55
CA ALA A 199 8.14 19.79 -13.77
C ALA A 199 6.97 19.14 -12.99
N ILE A 200 6.92 17.81 -12.93
CA ILE A 200 5.91 17.05 -12.19
C ILE A 200 6.02 17.32 -10.68
N ILE A 201 7.23 17.31 -10.13
CA ILE A 201 7.45 17.56 -8.69
C ILE A 201 7.22 19.04 -8.35
N GLU A 202 7.56 19.98 -9.25
CA GLU A 202 7.38 21.41 -9.08
C GLU A 202 5.91 21.87 -9.15
N GLU A 203 5.06 21.13 -9.86
CA GLU A 203 3.69 21.53 -10.17
C GLU A 203 2.86 21.97 -8.95
N PRO A 204 2.85 21.24 -7.81
CA PRO A 204 2.11 21.67 -6.64
C PRO A 204 2.60 23.02 -6.09
N LEU A 205 3.90 23.33 -6.14
CA LEU A 205 4.42 24.63 -5.71
C LEU A 205 3.85 25.76 -6.56
N LYS A 206 3.80 25.59 -7.88
CA LYS A 206 3.21 26.59 -8.79
C LYS A 206 1.75 26.85 -8.50
N ASN A 207 1.02 25.81 -8.11
CA ASN A 207 -0.40 25.88 -7.83
C ASN A 207 -0.73 26.49 -6.46
N PHE A 208 0.12 26.26 -5.45
CA PHE A 208 -0.18 26.64 -4.06
C PHE A 208 0.64 27.84 -3.54
N GLU A 209 1.81 28.12 -4.12
CA GLU A 209 2.75 29.09 -3.57
C GLU A 209 3.26 30.07 -4.66
N ARG A 210 3.56 31.30 -4.22
CA ARG A 210 4.19 32.31 -5.10
C ARG A 210 5.70 32.38 -4.80
N LEU A 211 6.47 31.44 -5.36
CA LEU A 211 7.91 31.33 -5.12
C LEU A 211 8.71 31.73 -6.37
N SER A 212 9.95 32.20 -6.18
CA SER A 212 10.90 32.40 -7.26
C SER A 212 11.29 31.07 -7.91
N ALA A 213 11.72 31.10 -9.17
CA ALA A 213 12.20 29.90 -9.86
C ALA A 213 13.38 29.23 -9.14
N ALA A 214 14.28 30.02 -8.57
CA ALA A 214 15.42 29.52 -7.79
C ALA A 214 14.97 28.77 -6.54
N THR A 215 14.00 29.34 -5.78
CA THR A 215 13.46 28.70 -4.58
C THR A 215 12.72 27.40 -4.92
N ARG A 216 11.91 27.37 -6.00
CA ARG A 216 11.25 26.15 -6.43
C ARG A 216 12.24 25.06 -6.81
N ARG A 217 13.31 25.41 -7.55
CA ARG A 217 14.39 24.49 -7.90
C ARG A 217 15.02 23.87 -6.65
N GLN A 218 15.42 24.69 -5.71
CA GLN A 218 16.01 24.22 -4.45
C GLN A 218 15.09 23.25 -3.69
N ARG A 219 13.79 23.54 -3.62
CA ARG A 219 12.81 22.65 -2.96
C ARG A 219 12.63 21.34 -3.71
N VAL A 220 12.58 21.35 -5.05
CA VAL A 220 12.50 20.13 -5.87
C VAL A 220 13.73 19.26 -5.66
N GLU A 221 14.93 19.83 -5.71
CA GLU A 221 16.19 19.10 -5.48
C GLU A 221 16.24 18.51 -4.06
N SER A 222 15.83 19.29 -3.05
CA SER A 222 15.76 18.82 -1.66
C SER A 222 14.79 17.65 -1.47
N VAL A 223 13.58 17.72 -2.01
CA VAL A 223 12.60 16.63 -1.87
C VAL A 223 13.01 15.40 -2.69
N ALA A 224 13.62 15.57 -3.87
CA ALA A 224 14.17 14.49 -4.67
C ALA A 224 15.25 13.71 -3.91
N ALA A 225 16.16 14.42 -3.23
CA ALA A 225 17.17 13.79 -2.38
C ALA A 225 16.54 12.99 -1.22
N ARG A 226 15.49 13.52 -0.57
CA ARG A 226 14.77 12.83 0.52
C ARG A 226 14.14 11.51 0.09
N VAL A 227 13.70 11.41 -1.16
CA VAL A 227 13.14 10.15 -1.70
C VAL A 227 14.18 9.31 -2.45
N ALA A 228 15.47 9.63 -2.30
CA ALA A 228 16.59 8.95 -2.97
C ALA A 228 16.43 8.87 -4.50
N LEU A 229 16.05 9.99 -5.13
CA LEU A 229 16.11 10.20 -6.57
C LEU A 229 17.40 10.93 -6.92
N ALA A 230 18.18 10.35 -7.84
CA ALA A 230 19.40 10.97 -8.33
C ALA A 230 19.08 12.28 -9.11
N PRO A 231 19.86 13.36 -8.92
CA PRO A 231 19.59 14.65 -9.57
C PRO A 231 19.49 14.58 -11.09
N GLU A 232 20.24 13.69 -11.73
CA GLU A 232 20.28 13.50 -13.18
C GLU A 232 18.94 13.01 -13.72
N LEU A 233 18.13 12.34 -12.90
CA LEU A 233 16.81 11.85 -13.29
C LEU A 233 15.80 12.99 -13.44
N LEU A 234 16.00 14.13 -12.80
CA LEU A 234 15.02 15.25 -12.80
C LEU A 234 14.73 15.79 -14.21
N SER A 235 15.67 15.64 -15.15
CA SER A 235 15.50 16.05 -16.55
C SER A 235 14.78 15.00 -17.41
N ARG A 236 14.63 13.75 -16.92
CA ARG A 236 13.99 12.66 -17.63
C ARG A 236 12.45 12.73 -17.54
N THR A 237 11.79 11.90 -18.35
CA THR A 237 10.35 11.69 -18.32
C THR A 237 9.98 10.41 -17.56
N PRO A 238 8.73 10.24 -17.09
CA PRO A 238 8.29 9.02 -16.39
C PRO A 238 8.47 7.72 -17.18
N ARG A 239 8.47 7.79 -18.53
CA ARG A 239 8.62 6.61 -19.40
C ARG A 239 10.01 5.97 -19.28
N GLU A 240 11.01 6.75 -18.91
CA GLU A 240 12.41 6.34 -18.81
C GLU A 240 12.77 5.74 -17.44
N LEU A 241 11.79 5.62 -16.54
CA LEU A 241 12.00 5.20 -15.15
C LEU A 241 11.52 3.77 -14.89
N SER A 242 12.16 3.11 -13.91
CA SER A 242 11.62 1.90 -13.30
C SER A 242 10.35 2.17 -12.48
N GLY A 243 9.59 1.13 -12.14
CA GLY A 243 8.39 1.24 -11.29
C GLY A 243 8.68 1.92 -9.94
N GLY A 244 9.74 1.49 -9.27
CA GLY A 244 10.15 2.06 -7.99
C GLY A 244 10.59 3.53 -8.08
N GLN A 245 11.28 3.91 -9.16
CA GLN A 245 11.65 5.31 -9.40
C GLN A 245 10.41 6.18 -9.64
N ARG A 246 9.43 5.71 -10.40
CA ARG A 246 8.14 6.42 -10.58
C ARG A 246 7.40 6.60 -9.27
N GLN A 247 7.40 5.57 -8.42
CA GLN A 247 6.78 5.65 -7.10
C GLN A 247 7.46 6.70 -6.21
N ARG A 248 8.79 6.79 -6.25
CA ARG A 248 9.56 7.84 -5.56
C ARG A 248 9.19 9.24 -6.06
N VAL A 249 8.99 9.42 -7.38
CA VAL A 249 8.51 10.69 -7.97
C VAL A 249 7.11 11.04 -7.47
N ALA A 250 6.18 10.08 -7.43
CA ALA A 250 4.83 10.30 -6.91
C ALA A 250 4.85 10.71 -5.42
N ILE A 251 5.69 10.06 -4.62
CA ILE A 251 5.91 10.43 -3.21
C ILE A 251 6.54 11.82 -3.10
N ALA A 252 7.57 12.15 -3.90
CA ALA A 252 8.20 13.47 -3.91
C ALA A 252 7.20 14.58 -4.24
N ARG A 253 6.35 14.37 -5.27
CA ARG A 253 5.28 15.30 -5.63
C ARG A 253 4.30 15.54 -4.49
N ALA A 254 3.93 14.49 -3.75
CA ALA A 254 3.07 14.63 -2.59
C ALA A 254 3.75 15.36 -1.43
N LEU A 255 5.05 15.16 -1.23
CA LEU A 255 5.83 15.75 -0.12
C LEU A 255 6.23 17.21 -0.33
N ILE A 256 6.23 17.71 -1.57
CA ILE A 256 6.79 19.04 -1.90
C ILE A 256 6.07 20.18 -1.18
N LEU A 257 4.80 19.99 -0.81
CA LEU A 257 3.98 20.94 -0.03
C LEU A 257 4.13 20.79 1.49
N GLU A 258 5.01 19.88 1.95
CA GLU A 258 5.22 19.56 3.37
C GLU A 258 3.93 19.23 4.11
N PRO A 259 3.18 18.25 3.64
CA PRO A 259 1.90 17.87 4.25
C PRO A 259 2.12 17.25 5.64
N ALA A 260 1.08 17.30 6.48
CA ALA A 260 1.07 16.57 7.76
C ALA A 260 0.58 15.12 7.57
N ILE A 261 -0.16 14.85 6.49
CA ILE A 261 -0.85 13.59 6.25
C ILE A 261 -0.64 13.13 4.81
N LEU A 262 -0.28 11.85 4.63
CA LEU A 262 -0.30 11.18 3.33
C LEU A 262 -1.36 10.07 3.32
N VAL A 263 -2.21 10.10 2.31
CA VAL A 263 -3.08 8.98 1.95
C VAL A 263 -2.38 8.20 0.85
N LEU A 264 -2.06 6.94 1.12
CA LEU A 264 -1.30 6.05 0.25
C LEU A 264 -2.26 4.96 -0.24
N ASP A 265 -2.76 5.10 -1.47
CA ASP A 265 -3.74 4.14 -2.03
C ASP A 265 -3.00 3.10 -2.87
N GLU A 266 -2.89 1.88 -2.33
CA GLU A 266 -2.18 0.75 -2.95
C GLU A 266 -0.79 1.11 -3.49
N ALA A 267 -0.08 1.99 -2.79
CA ALA A 267 1.14 2.63 -3.25
C ALA A 267 2.32 1.66 -3.52
N THR A 268 2.18 0.38 -3.20
CA THR A 268 3.23 -0.64 -3.38
C THR A 268 2.75 -1.89 -4.13
N SER A 269 1.46 -2.01 -4.46
CA SER A 269 0.86 -3.24 -5.02
C SER A 269 1.38 -3.63 -6.42
N ALA A 270 1.85 -2.67 -7.22
CA ALA A 270 2.35 -2.89 -8.57
C ALA A 270 3.89 -3.08 -8.63
N LEU A 271 4.55 -3.20 -7.48
CA LEU A 271 6.00 -3.30 -7.37
C LEU A 271 6.42 -4.74 -7.04
N ASP A 272 7.61 -5.15 -7.50
CA ASP A 272 8.21 -6.38 -7.03
C ASP A 272 8.58 -6.29 -5.54
N VAL A 273 8.75 -7.45 -4.89
CA VAL A 273 8.93 -7.57 -3.43
C VAL A 273 10.11 -6.74 -2.92
N THR A 274 11.23 -6.76 -3.64
CA THR A 274 12.43 -6.00 -3.25
C THR A 274 12.20 -4.49 -3.32
N VAL A 275 11.60 -4.02 -4.42
CA VAL A 275 11.27 -2.59 -4.58
C VAL A 275 10.18 -2.17 -3.60
N GLN A 276 9.18 -3.02 -3.34
CA GLN A 276 8.17 -2.80 -2.32
C GLN A 276 8.82 -2.60 -0.94
N ALA A 277 9.75 -3.48 -0.54
CA ALA A 277 10.47 -3.36 0.72
C ALA A 277 11.24 -2.02 0.82
N GLN A 278 11.90 -1.60 -0.26
CA GLN A 278 12.61 -0.32 -0.31
C GLN A 278 11.68 0.89 -0.18
N ILE A 279 10.49 0.86 -0.80
CA ILE A 279 9.51 1.94 -0.68
C ILE A 279 8.91 1.98 0.72
N LEU A 280 8.61 0.83 1.34
CA LEU A 280 8.13 0.78 2.71
C LEU A 280 9.16 1.32 3.70
N ALA A 281 10.44 0.96 3.55
CA ALA A 281 11.54 1.50 4.36
C ALA A 281 11.67 3.03 4.18
N LEU A 282 11.59 3.53 2.93
CA LEU A 282 11.57 4.96 2.65
C LEU A 282 10.40 5.67 3.34
N LEU A 283 9.19 5.14 3.26
CA LEU A 283 8.01 5.73 3.91
C LEU A 283 8.18 5.82 5.42
N GLN A 284 8.75 4.79 6.05
CA GLN A 284 9.05 4.83 7.50
C GLN A 284 10.10 5.87 7.85
N GLN A 285 11.18 5.94 7.08
CA GLN A 285 12.21 6.97 7.28
C GLN A 285 11.60 8.38 7.17
N LEU A 286 10.79 8.64 6.15
CA LEU A 286 10.10 9.90 5.96
C LEU A 286 9.13 10.21 7.11
N GLN A 287 8.40 9.21 7.60
CA GLN A 287 7.50 9.36 8.75
C GLN A 287 8.26 9.80 10.00
N GLN A 288 9.40 9.17 10.29
CA GLN A 288 10.22 9.52 11.44
C GLN A 288 10.86 10.91 11.34
N GLN A 289 11.38 11.24 10.15
CA GLN A 289 12.08 12.51 9.93
C GLN A 289 11.13 13.72 9.89
N LEU A 290 9.92 13.52 9.35
CA LEU A 290 8.97 14.61 9.08
C LEU A 290 7.73 14.58 9.99
N GLY A 291 7.57 13.58 10.86
CA GLY A 291 6.40 13.43 11.73
C GLY A 291 5.10 13.15 10.98
N LEU A 292 5.18 12.53 9.80
CA LEU A 292 4.03 12.29 8.94
C LEU A 292 3.04 11.29 9.54
N SER A 293 1.76 11.51 9.30
CA SER A 293 0.71 10.55 9.60
C SER A 293 0.25 9.89 8.30
N TYR A 294 0.11 8.56 8.29
CA TYR A 294 -0.28 7.82 7.09
C TYR A 294 -1.65 7.17 7.23
N LEU A 295 -2.48 7.34 6.21
CA LEU A 295 -3.59 6.44 5.92
C LEU A 295 -3.16 5.53 4.78
N PHE A 296 -2.86 4.27 5.08
CA PHE A 296 -2.35 3.28 4.14
C PHE A 296 -3.49 2.37 3.68
N ILE A 297 -3.94 2.54 2.44
CA ILE A 297 -5.02 1.75 1.85
C ILE A 297 -4.40 0.60 1.07
N THR A 298 -4.79 -0.63 1.39
CA THR A 298 -4.28 -1.82 0.70
C THR A 298 -5.21 -3.01 0.89
N HIS A 299 -5.07 -4.01 0.02
CA HIS A 299 -5.62 -5.36 0.21
C HIS A 299 -4.56 -6.35 0.72
N ASP A 300 -3.28 -5.94 0.76
CA ASP A 300 -2.15 -6.76 1.20
C ASP A 300 -1.92 -6.66 2.71
N LEU A 301 -2.40 -7.65 3.44
CA LEU A 301 -2.24 -7.75 4.88
C LEU A 301 -0.79 -8.04 5.32
N ALA A 302 0.05 -8.66 4.46
CA ALA A 302 1.46 -8.83 4.77
C ALA A 302 2.16 -7.47 4.88
N THR A 303 1.89 -6.56 3.94
CA THR A 303 2.35 -5.16 4.01
C THR A 303 1.82 -4.44 5.25
N VAL A 304 0.53 -4.62 5.60
CA VAL A 304 -0.05 -4.01 6.81
C VAL A 304 0.70 -4.42 8.07
N ARG A 305 1.00 -5.71 8.23
CA ARG A 305 1.76 -6.23 9.36
C ARG A 305 3.14 -5.58 9.50
N ARG A 306 3.75 -5.17 8.39
CA ARG A 306 5.09 -4.55 8.35
C ARG A 306 5.08 -3.07 8.71
N ILE A 307 4.10 -2.28 8.26
CA ILE A 307 4.15 -0.81 8.34
C ILE A 307 3.12 -0.19 9.28
N ALA A 308 1.96 -0.83 9.53
CA ALA A 308 0.86 -0.18 10.22
C ALA A 308 0.91 -0.35 11.74
N ASP A 309 0.47 0.67 12.48
CA ASP A 309 0.27 0.66 13.94
C ASP A 309 -1.14 0.21 14.30
N SER A 310 -2.11 0.62 13.49
CA SER A 310 -3.52 0.28 13.67
C SER A 310 -4.17 -0.02 12.32
N VAL A 311 -5.28 -0.74 12.34
CA VAL A 311 -5.96 -1.20 11.15
C VAL A 311 -7.47 -1.14 11.30
N THR A 312 -8.16 -0.81 10.21
CA THR A 312 -9.61 -0.94 10.04
C THR A 312 -9.89 -1.88 8.87
N VAL A 313 -10.66 -2.93 9.12
CA VAL A 313 -11.09 -3.92 8.11
C VAL A 313 -12.46 -3.53 7.61
N LEU A 314 -12.58 -3.28 6.29
CA LEU A 314 -13.82 -2.95 5.60
C LEU A 314 -14.33 -4.14 4.79
N ARG A 315 -15.65 -4.37 4.84
CA ARG A 315 -16.36 -5.30 3.97
C ARG A 315 -17.69 -4.69 3.57
N ALA A 316 -17.97 -4.65 2.27
CA ALA A 316 -19.25 -4.13 1.74
C ALA A 316 -19.67 -2.77 2.34
N GLY A 317 -18.74 -1.85 2.50
CA GLY A 317 -18.98 -0.51 3.02
C GLY A 317 -19.06 -0.38 4.55
N GLN A 318 -18.92 -1.47 5.29
CA GLN A 318 -19.01 -1.48 6.77
C GLN A 318 -17.68 -1.82 7.42
N VAL A 319 -17.44 -1.28 8.61
CA VAL A 319 -16.32 -1.67 9.46
C VAL A 319 -16.62 -3.02 10.11
N VAL A 320 -15.84 -4.04 9.77
CA VAL A 320 -15.97 -5.39 10.33
C VAL A 320 -15.17 -5.50 11.62
N GLU A 321 -13.93 -5.00 11.61
CA GLU A 321 -13.02 -5.06 12.75
C GLU A 321 -12.02 -3.90 12.69
N HIS A 322 -11.59 -3.38 13.85
CA HIS A 322 -10.57 -2.36 13.94
C HIS A 322 -9.76 -2.51 15.22
N GLY A 323 -8.52 -2.02 15.21
CA GLY A 323 -7.69 -2.03 16.40
C GLY A 323 -6.19 -1.93 16.13
N ASP A 324 -5.39 -2.27 17.14
CA ASP A 324 -3.95 -2.44 17.03
C ASP A 324 -3.61 -3.61 16.11
N VAL A 325 -2.64 -3.42 15.23
CA VAL A 325 -2.26 -4.44 14.22
C VAL A 325 -1.81 -5.74 14.87
N ASN A 326 -0.99 -5.69 15.93
CA ASN A 326 -0.49 -6.92 16.56
C ASN A 326 -1.64 -7.73 17.17
N ARG A 327 -2.58 -7.03 17.84
CA ARG A 327 -3.75 -7.66 18.43
C ARG A 327 -4.64 -8.30 17.38
N LEU A 328 -4.90 -7.60 16.28
CA LEU A 328 -5.75 -8.11 15.20
C LEU A 328 -5.15 -9.33 14.53
N PHE A 329 -3.83 -9.35 14.31
CA PHE A 329 -3.15 -10.53 13.73
C PHE A 329 -3.02 -11.70 14.70
N ALA A 330 -2.85 -11.44 16.00
CA ALA A 330 -2.70 -12.49 17.02
C ALA A 330 -4.04 -13.15 17.39
N ALA A 331 -5.14 -12.36 17.44
CA ALA A 331 -6.44 -12.79 17.91
C ALA A 331 -7.59 -12.09 17.15
N PRO A 332 -7.75 -12.35 15.83
CA PRO A 332 -8.83 -11.76 15.04
C PRO A 332 -10.20 -12.24 15.54
N GLN A 333 -11.08 -11.30 15.85
CA GLN A 333 -12.41 -11.57 16.44
C GLN A 333 -13.44 -11.97 15.39
N GLN A 334 -13.33 -11.40 14.18
CA GLN A 334 -14.31 -11.60 13.12
C GLN A 334 -13.91 -12.71 12.16
N ALA A 335 -14.88 -13.50 11.69
CA ALA A 335 -14.63 -14.58 10.74
C ALA A 335 -13.97 -14.07 9.45
N TYR A 336 -14.45 -12.96 8.92
CA TYR A 336 -13.90 -12.34 7.71
C TYR A 336 -12.43 -11.92 7.90
N THR A 337 -12.05 -11.36 9.04
CA THR A 337 -10.66 -11.00 9.33
C THR A 337 -9.79 -12.25 9.38
N ARG A 338 -10.29 -13.36 9.98
CA ARG A 338 -9.59 -14.66 9.99
C ARG A 338 -9.38 -15.19 8.57
N GLU A 339 -10.40 -15.11 7.71
CA GLU A 339 -10.29 -15.52 6.30
C GLU A 339 -9.24 -14.73 5.56
N LEU A 340 -9.20 -13.40 5.73
CA LEU A 340 -8.21 -12.53 5.10
C LEU A 340 -6.79 -12.86 5.58
N ILE A 341 -6.59 -13.07 6.88
CA ILE A 341 -5.28 -13.42 7.45
C ILE A 341 -4.83 -14.81 6.99
N ALA A 342 -5.74 -15.78 6.94
CA ALA A 342 -5.45 -17.14 6.47
C ALA A 342 -5.18 -17.22 4.96
N ALA A 343 -5.54 -16.18 4.21
CA ALA A 343 -5.25 -16.09 2.78
C ALA A 343 -3.87 -15.49 2.47
N ILE A 344 -3.13 -14.99 3.47
CA ILE A 344 -1.76 -14.48 3.28
C ILE A 344 -0.85 -15.65 2.90
N PRO A 345 -0.16 -15.60 1.73
CA PRO A 345 0.80 -16.62 1.35
C PRO A 345 1.92 -16.74 2.41
N GLN A 346 2.23 -17.95 2.81
CA GLN A 346 3.30 -18.20 3.78
C GLN A 346 4.49 -18.87 3.10
N VAL A 347 5.68 -18.42 3.42
CA VAL A 347 6.94 -19.07 3.00
C VAL A 347 7.16 -20.37 3.79
N SER A 348 6.32 -20.65 4.81
CA SER A 348 6.37 -21.89 5.59
C SER A 348 6.09 -23.08 4.69
N PRO A 349 7.03 -24.03 4.60
CA PRO A 349 6.97 -25.07 3.59
C PRO A 349 5.80 -26.02 3.81
N ARG A 350 5.27 -26.57 2.72
CA ARG A 350 4.52 -27.83 2.67
C ARG A 350 5.17 -28.98 3.49
N LEU A 351 6.36 -28.74 4.01
CA LEU A 351 7.23 -29.65 4.78
C LEU A 351 6.78 -29.98 6.19
N ALA A 352 5.96 -29.15 6.81
CA ALA A 352 5.38 -29.50 8.12
C ALA A 352 4.29 -30.57 8.00
N GLN A 353 3.68 -30.75 6.83
CA GLN A 353 2.62 -31.74 6.63
C GLN A 353 3.13 -33.10 6.12
N ALA A 354 4.28 -33.16 5.45
CA ALA A 354 4.83 -34.43 4.94
C ALA A 354 5.48 -35.30 6.04
N HIS A 355 5.79 -34.74 7.19
CA HIS A 355 6.33 -35.50 8.33
C HIS A 355 5.25 -36.12 9.24
N THR A 356 3.98 -35.74 9.08
CA THR A 356 2.88 -36.32 9.86
C THR A 356 2.13 -37.46 9.14
N GLU A 357 2.39 -37.66 7.84
CA GLU A 357 1.78 -38.77 7.08
C GLU A 357 2.70 -40.02 6.93
N ASN A 358 3.94 -39.94 7.42
CA ASN A 358 4.91 -41.06 7.41
C ASN A 358 5.42 -41.44 8.80
N ALA A 359 4.67 -41.18 9.88
CA ALA A 359 4.97 -41.63 11.24
C ALA A 359 3.90 -42.61 11.74
#